data_4d5b89c65711a9428d927f56cdb2e4e4
#
_entry.id   4d5b89c65711a9428d927f56cdb2e4e4
#
_cell.length_a   1.000
_cell.length_b   1.000
_cell.length_c   1.000
_cell.angle_alpha   90.00
_cell.angle_beta   90.00
_cell.angle_gamma   90.00
#
_symmetry.space_group_name_H-M   'P 1'
#
loop_
_entity.id
_entity.type
_entity.pdbx_description
1 polymer ?
#
loop_
_entity_poly.entity_id
_entity_poly.type
_entity_poly.pdbx_seq_one_letter_code
_entity_poly.pdbx_strand_id
1 'polypeptide(L)'
;MEPEIVILPPAYKHGVKREDILHAYETRIYEGPLEEHDNKFAFIGFNAAGNAIEVFYNPIGDDSIKIFHAMSCRNEIIAQLKP
;
A
#
# COMPACT_ATOMS: atom_id res chain seq x y z
N MET A 1 -18.14 1.23 -3.16
CA MET A 1 -17.82 2.12 -2.02
C MET A 1 -16.37 1.90 -1.61
N GLU A 2 -15.64 2.97 -1.40
CA GLU A 2 -14.24 2.84 -1.01
C GLU A 2 -14.13 2.48 0.46
N PRO A 3 -13.11 1.71 0.85
CA PRO A 3 -12.91 1.36 2.25
C PRO A 3 -12.47 2.57 3.06
N GLU A 4 -12.71 2.49 4.36
CA GLU A 4 -12.07 3.41 5.29
C GLU A 4 -10.58 3.11 5.33
N ILE A 5 -9.76 4.11 5.19
CA ILE A 5 -8.30 3.95 5.19
C ILE A 5 -7.74 4.50 6.50
N VAL A 6 -7.18 3.62 7.30
CA VAL A 6 -6.51 3.97 8.54
C VAL A 6 -5.00 3.81 8.31
N ILE A 7 -4.23 4.89 8.52
CA ILE A 7 -2.79 4.84 8.34
C ILE A 7 -2.14 4.80 9.72
N LEU A 8 -1.48 3.68 10.01
CA LEU A 8 -0.83 3.49 11.30
C LEU A 8 0.53 4.18 11.34
N PRO A 9 1.01 4.60 12.53
CA PRO A 9 2.28 5.31 12.64
C PRO A 9 3.47 4.66 11.94
N PRO A 10 3.67 3.32 11.98
CA PRO A 10 4.79 2.70 11.27
C PRO A 10 4.82 2.96 9.75
N ALA A 11 3.66 3.27 9.15
CA ALA A 11 3.60 3.55 7.72
C ALA A 11 4.37 4.81 7.34
N TYR A 12 4.64 5.69 8.28
CA TYR A 12 5.37 6.94 8.02
C TYR A 12 6.88 6.81 8.22
N LYS A 13 7.37 5.63 8.60
CA LYS A 13 8.78 5.41 8.96
C LYS A 13 9.74 5.78 7.83
N HIS A 14 9.35 5.58 6.59
CA HIS A 14 10.21 5.83 5.43
C HIS A 14 9.98 7.19 4.78
N GLY A 15 9.27 8.09 5.45
CA GLY A 15 9.09 9.47 5.01
C GLY A 15 8.00 9.69 3.98
N VAL A 16 7.20 8.69 3.67
CA VAL A 16 6.07 8.85 2.74
C VAL A 16 4.95 9.58 3.47
N LYS A 17 4.44 10.65 2.90
CA LYS A 17 3.40 11.47 3.52
C LYS A 17 2.02 10.86 3.31
N ARG A 18 1.08 11.24 4.18
CA ARG A 18 -0.30 10.80 4.09
C ARG A 18 -0.89 11.05 2.70
N GLU A 19 -0.69 12.25 2.15
CA GLU A 19 -1.23 12.61 0.83
C GLU A 19 -0.72 11.67 -0.25
N ASP A 20 0.56 11.31 -0.17
CA ASP A 20 1.16 10.41 -1.15
C ASP A 20 0.65 8.98 -1.01
N ILE A 21 0.40 8.53 0.21
CA ILE A 21 -0.19 7.21 0.43
C ILE A 21 -1.60 7.16 -0.17
N LEU A 22 -2.41 8.18 0.07
CA LEU A 22 -3.76 8.24 -0.48
C LEU A 22 -3.75 8.36 -1.99
N HIS A 23 -2.83 9.14 -2.55
CA HIS A 23 -2.67 9.24 -4.00
C HIS A 23 -2.25 7.90 -4.60
N ALA A 24 -1.34 7.18 -3.93
CA ALA A 24 -0.94 5.85 -4.37
C ALA A 24 -2.12 4.88 -4.37
N TYR A 25 -3.00 4.96 -3.39
CA TYR A 25 -4.21 4.14 -3.36
C TYR A 25 -5.08 4.41 -4.59
N GLU A 26 -5.29 5.68 -4.94
CA GLU A 26 -6.13 6.05 -6.07
C GLU A 26 -5.51 5.70 -7.41
N THR A 27 -4.19 5.61 -7.48
CA THR A 27 -3.45 5.34 -8.73
C THR A 27 -2.90 3.93 -8.80
N ARG A 28 -3.35 3.02 -7.93
CA ARG A 28 -2.77 1.69 -7.85
C ARG A 28 -2.92 0.92 -9.15
N ILE A 29 -1.82 0.25 -9.51
CA ILE A 29 -1.74 -0.55 -10.74
C ILE A 29 -1.63 -2.04 -10.45
N TYR A 30 -1.18 -2.40 -9.25
CA TYR A 30 -1.11 -3.80 -8.80
C TYR A 30 -1.62 -3.87 -7.37
N GLU A 31 -2.31 -4.95 -7.06
CA GLU A 31 -2.79 -5.20 -5.71
C GLU A 31 -2.94 -6.70 -5.52
N GLY A 32 -2.46 -7.21 -4.37
CA GLY A 32 -2.61 -8.63 -4.08
C GLY A 32 -2.00 -8.99 -2.74
N PRO A 33 -2.15 -10.25 -2.35
CA PRO A 33 -1.62 -10.73 -1.08
C PRO A 33 -0.10 -10.80 -1.09
N LEU A 34 0.51 -10.53 0.06
CA LEU A 34 1.93 -10.75 0.25
C LEU A 34 2.17 -12.24 0.46
N GLU A 35 3.19 -12.78 -0.22
CA GLU A 35 3.54 -14.19 -0.07
C GLU A 35 3.91 -14.51 1.36
N GLU A 36 3.49 -15.70 1.82
CA GLU A 36 3.84 -16.25 3.13
C GLU A 36 3.33 -15.42 4.31
N HIS A 37 2.41 -14.48 4.08
CA HIS A 37 1.84 -13.65 5.14
C HIS A 37 0.32 -13.71 5.09
N ASP A 38 -0.28 -14.29 6.12
CA ASP A 38 -1.73 -14.30 6.25
C ASP A 38 -2.26 -12.90 6.50
N ASN A 39 -3.34 -12.56 5.82
CA ASN A 39 -4.07 -11.30 6.02
C ASN A 39 -3.21 -10.05 5.78
N LYS A 40 -2.15 -10.18 4.98
CA LYS A 40 -1.32 -9.04 4.59
C LYS A 40 -1.35 -8.88 3.09
N PHE A 41 -1.67 -7.67 2.67
CA PHE A 41 -1.83 -7.33 1.26
C PHE A 41 -0.95 -6.13 0.94
N ALA A 42 -0.67 -5.96 -0.35
CA ALA A 42 0.08 -4.82 -0.82
C ALA A 42 -0.54 -4.26 -2.08
N PHE A 43 -0.36 -2.97 -2.29
CA PHE A 43 -0.62 -2.38 -3.59
C PHE A 43 0.57 -1.51 -3.99
N ILE A 44 0.68 -1.26 -5.29
CA ILE A 44 1.65 -0.33 -5.86
C ILE A 44 0.87 0.75 -6.58
N GLY A 45 1.12 1.98 -6.20
CA GLY A 45 0.57 3.16 -6.86
C GLY A 45 1.66 4.21 -6.98
N PHE A 46 1.27 5.46 -7.16
CA PHE A 46 2.22 6.55 -7.40
C PHE A 46 1.97 7.70 -6.44
N ASN A 47 3.06 8.36 -6.04
CA ASN A 47 2.92 9.62 -5.31
C ASN A 47 2.60 10.74 -6.30
N ALA A 48 2.40 11.97 -5.80
CA ALA A 48 2.02 13.11 -6.64
C ALA A 48 3.10 13.44 -7.68
N ALA A 49 4.36 13.10 -7.41
CA ALA A 49 5.46 13.32 -8.34
C ALA A 49 5.59 12.20 -9.40
N GLY A 50 4.75 11.17 -9.34
CA GLY A 50 4.78 10.08 -10.30
C GLY A 50 5.74 8.95 -9.96
N ASN A 51 6.30 8.92 -8.75
CA ASN A 51 7.20 7.85 -8.32
C ASN A 51 6.40 6.70 -7.71
N ALA A 52 6.80 5.48 -8.04
CA ALA A 52 6.11 4.28 -7.55
C ALA A 52 6.30 4.11 -6.04
N ILE A 53 5.21 3.81 -5.36
CA ILE A 53 5.16 3.62 -3.91
C ILE A 53 4.55 2.25 -3.64
N GLU A 54 5.21 1.46 -2.79
CA GLU A 54 4.63 0.22 -2.27
C GLU A 54 3.93 0.50 -0.95
N VAL A 55 2.76 -0.06 -0.76
CA VAL A 55 1.96 0.15 0.45
C VAL A 55 1.44 -1.21 0.92
N PHE A 56 1.65 -1.54 2.19
CA PHE A 56 1.19 -2.80 2.78
C PHE A 56 0.08 -2.52 3.78
N TYR A 57 -0.92 -3.38 3.79
CA TYR A 57 -2.07 -3.20 4.67
C TYR A 57 -2.65 -4.52 5.13
N ASN A 58 -3.44 -4.44 6.21
CA ASN A 58 -4.32 -5.53 6.66
C ASN A 58 -5.75 -5.14 6.35
N PRO A 59 -6.53 -5.97 5.65
CA PRO A 59 -7.97 -5.70 5.54
C PRO A 59 -8.64 -6.00 6.88
N ILE A 60 -9.56 -5.12 7.27
CA ILE A 60 -10.31 -5.25 8.51
C ILE A 60 -11.79 -5.29 8.15
N GLY A 61 -12.40 -6.46 8.27
CA GLY A 61 -13.77 -6.65 7.82
C GLY A 61 -13.88 -6.42 6.32
N ASP A 62 -15.05 -5.96 5.88
CA ASP A 62 -15.32 -5.76 4.45
C ASP A 62 -15.12 -4.32 3.99
N ASP A 63 -14.88 -3.39 4.92
CA ASP A 63 -14.99 -1.97 4.61
C ASP A 63 -13.82 -1.11 5.13
N SER A 64 -12.76 -1.72 5.66
CA SER A 64 -11.62 -0.96 6.19
C SER A 64 -10.30 -1.63 5.84
N ILE A 65 -9.26 -0.80 5.69
CA ILE A 65 -7.88 -1.29 5.59
C ILE A 65 -7.00 -0.51 6.57
N LYS A 66 -6.05 -1.20 7.16
CA LYS A 66 -5.05 -0.58 8.05
C LYS A 66 -3.69 -0.65 7.39
N ILE A 67 -3.17 0.49 6.99
CA ILE A 67 -1.88 0.61 6.32
C ILE A 67 -0.79 0.67 7.38
N PHE A 68 0.18 -0.26 7.30
CA PHE A 68 1.26 -0.36 8.28
C PHE A 68 2.65 -0.14 7.67
N HIS A 69 2.74 0.02 6.34
CA HIS A 69 4.02 0.20 5.65
C HIS A 69 3.81 0.96 4.35
N ALA A 70 4.69 1.91 4.08
CA ALA A 70 4.72 2.62 2.80
C ALA A 70 6.15 3.10 2.53
N MET A 71 6.65 2.86 1.33
CA MET A 71 7.97 3.34 0.92
C MET A 71 8.10 3.30 -0.60
N SER A 72 9.20 3.84 -1.12
CA SER A 72 9.49 3.73 -2.55
C SER A 72 9.48 2.27 -2.96
N CYS A 73 8.84 1.97 -4.10
CA CYS A 73 8.60 0.60 -4.50
C CYS A 73 9.92 -0.12 -4.82
N ARG A 74 10.08 -1.31 -4.25
CA ARG A 74 11.25 -2.17 -4.46
C ARG A 74 10.92 -3.22 -5.53
N ASN A 75 11.94 -3.62 -6.29
CA ASN A 75 11.75 -4.59 -7.36
C ASN A 75 11.20 -5.93 -6.86
N GLU A 76 11.62 -6.39 -5.69
CA GLU A 76 11.14 -7.64 -5.12
C GLU A 76 9.64 -7.63 -4.84
N ILE A 77 9.08 -6.45 -4.54
CA ILE A 77 7.64 -6.32 -4.32
C ILE A 77 6.89 -6.38 -5.65
N ILE A 78 7.43 -5.73 -6.68
CA ILE A 78 6.83 -5.83 -8.02
C ILE A 78 6.76 -7.29 -8.46
N ALA A 79 7.81 -8.05 -8.22
CA ALA A 79 7.86 -9.47 -8.60
C ALA A 79 6.81 -10.30 -7.87
N GLN A 80 6.52 -9.99 -6.59
CA GLN A 80 5.50 -10.70 -5.81
C GLN A 80 4.08 -10.43 -6.30
N LEU A 81 3.81 -9.20 -6.73
CA LEU A 81 2.45 -8.79 -7.08
C LEU A 81 2.14 -8.97 -8.57
N LYS A 82 3.15 -9.24 -9.37
CA LYS A 82 2.97 -9.41 -10.80
C LYS A 82 2.23 -10.71 -11.08
N PRO A 83 1.15 -10.70 -11.86
CA PRO A 83 0.40 -11.92 -12.18
C PRO A 83 1.19 -12.92 -13.02
#